data_da199fd1bf79eddb22095bc5de5e4826
#
_entry.id   da199fd1bf79eddb22095bc5de5e4826
#
_cell.length_a   1.000
_cell.length_b   1.000
_cell.length_c   1.000
_cell.angle_alpha   90.00
_cell.angle_beta   90.00
_cell.angle_gamma   90.00
#
_symmetry.space_group_name_H-M   'P 1'
#
loop_
_entity.id
_entity.type
_entity.pdbx_description
1 polymer ?
#
loop_
_entity_poly.entity_id
_entity_poly.type
_entity_poly.pdbx_seq_one_letter_code
_entity_poly.pdbx_strand_id
1 'polypeptide(L)'
;MTHIQGPLGFTDFDAEGMLIEGFDQLSTMATIYNYPYYPQHLERMGFEKDADWVEYKIYIPDAIPDKHKRISDLIQRKYNLKVKKYTSAKKIAQDYGQAIFELMNEAYQPLYGYSALSQRQIDQYVKMYLPILDLRMVTLITDADDQLLAVGISMPSLAEALQKAHGRLLPMGWYHLAKTIFLKKYPKMLDLLLVAVKPEYQNKGVNALLFSDLIPVYQQLGFEYAERNPEL
;
A
#
# COMPACT_ATOMS: atom_id res chain seq x y z
N MET A 1 6.74 -24.06 -24.63
CA MET A 1 6.42 -22.71 -24.13
C MET A 1 5.41 -22.14 -25.09
N THR A 2 4.20 -21.86 -24.66
CA THR A 2 3.10 -21.45 -25.55
C THR A 2 2.78 -19.95 -25.41
N HIS A 3 3.16 -19.33 -24.29
CA HIS A 3 2.92 -17.91 -24.01
C HIS A 3 4.12 -17.31 -23.29
N ILE A 4 4.36 -16.03 -23.52
CA ILE A 4 5.26 -15.16 -22.76
C ILE A 4 4.42 -13.99 -22.29
N GLN A 5 4.44 -13.72 -20.99
CA GLN A 5 3.71 -12.64 -20.35
C GLN A 5 4.70 -11.75 -19.60
N GLY A 6 4.50 -10.46 -19.65
CA GLY A 6 5.37 -9.49 -18.96
C GLY A 6 5.21 -8.07 -19.48
N PRO A 7 5.93 -7.12 -18.92
CA PRO A 7 6.93 -7.30 -17.83
C PRO A 7 6.26 -7.61 -16.50
N LEU A 8 6.73 -8.66 -15.81
CA LEU A 8 6.28 -9.05 -14.48
C LEU A 8 7.50 -9.26 -13.57
N GLY A 9 7.34 -9.00 -12.29
CA GLY A 9 8.30 -9.33 -11.25
C GLY A 9 8.22 -10.79 -10.81
N PHE A 10 8.94 -11.14 -9.74
CA PHE A 10 8.81 -12.43 -9.08
C PHE A 10 7.65 -12.45 -8.08
N THR A 11 7.23 -11.28 -7.61
CA THR A 11 6.11 -11.08 -6.69
C THR A 11 5.48 -9.72 -6.97
N ASP A 12 4.26 -9.49 -6.53
CA ASP A 12 3.53 -8.22 -6.62
C ASP A 12 4.22 -7.04 -5.88
N PHE A 13 5.30 -7.27 -5.15
CA PHE A 13 6.14 -6.22 -4.60
C PHE A 13 7.26 -5.77 -5.53
N ASP A 14 7.45 -6.49 -6.61
CA ASP A 14 8.40 -6.10 -7.65
C ASP A 14 7.70 -5.15 -8.64
N ALA A 15 8.51 -4.46 -9.41
CA ALA A 15 8.01 -3.59 -10.46
C ALA A 15 7.38 -4.40 -11.60
N GLU A 16 6.11 -4.12 -11.93
CA GLU A 16 5.31 -4.84 -12.94
C GLU A 16 4.66 -3.90 -13.94
N GLY A 17 4.39 -4.42 -15.14
CA GLY A 17 3.75 -3.65 -16.20
C GLY A 17 4.65 -2.60 -16.83
N MET A 18 4.03 -1.64 -17.49
CA MET A 18 4.69 -0.45 -18.03
C MET A 18 3.72 0.73 -18.01
N LEU A 19 4.26 1.92 -17.80
CA LEU A 19 3.49 3.15 -17.88
C LEU A 19 3.04 3.40 -19.32
N ILE A 20 1.74 3.63 -19.51
CA ILE A 20 1.14 3.96 -20.82
C ILE A 20 0.47 5.34 -20.83
N GLU A 21 0.06 5.83 -19.65
CA GLU A 21 -0.54 7.16 -19.44
C GLU A 21 0.03 7.81 -18.18
N GLY A 22 -0.06 9.15 -18.06
CA GLY A 22 0.42 9.86 -16.88
C GLY A 22 1.93 10.14 -16.86
N PHE A 23 2.59 10.19 -18.01
CA PHE A 23 4.04 10.48 -18.14
C PHE A 23 4.48 11.82 -17.54
N ASP A 24 3.55 12.74 -17.35
CA ASP A 24 3.73 14.05 -16.73
C ASP A 24 3.48 14.06 -15.21
N GLN A 25 3.06 12.93 -14.65
CA GLN A 25 2.79 12.81 -13.22
C GLN A 25 4.04 12.33 -12.46
N LEU A 26 4.14 12.74 -11.20
CA LEU A 26 5.19 12.24 -10.31
C LEU A 26 4.81 10.85 -9.82
N SER A 27 5.52 9.83 -10.27
CA SER A 27 5.30 8.45 -9.85
C SER A 27 5.54 8.24 -8.35
N THR A 28 4.79 7.34 -7.73
CA THR A 28 5.12 6.84 -6.39
C THR A 28 6.39 6.00 -6.42
N MET A 29 6.88 5.62 -5.24
CA MET A 29 8.06 4.74 -5.16
C MET A 29 7.75 3.32 -5.66
N ALA A 30 6.49 2.91 -5.61
CA ALA A 30 6.04 1.57 -6.03
C ALA A 30 5.75 1.47 -7.53
N THR A 31 5.56 2.60 -8.22
CA THR A 31 5.17 2.63 -9.62
C THR A 31 6.37 2.65 -10.54
N ILE A 32 6.22 1.99 -11.70
CA ILE A 32 7.21 2.01 -12.77
C ILE A 32 7.11 3.30 -13.57
N TYR A 33 8.27 3.83 -13.97
CA TYR A 33 8.38 4.85 -15.00
C TYR A 33 9.22 4.33 -16.17
N ASN A 34 8.68 4.50 -17.38
CA ASN A 34 9.39 4.23 -18.65
C ASN A 34 9.08 5.34 -19.65
N TYR A 35 9.83 5.37 -20.75
CA TYR A 35 9.56 6.29 -21.84
C TYR A 35 8.36 5.84 -22.71
N PRO A 36 7.63 6.79 -23.35
CA PRO A 36 6.43 6.48 -24.14
C PRO A 36 6.64 5.53 -25.33
N TYR A 37 7.88 5.32 -25.76
CA TYR A 37 8.18 4.42 -26.87
C TYR A 37 8.21 2.92 -26.49
N TYR A 38 8.21 2.57 -25.19
CA TYR A 38 8.28 1.17 -24.75
C TYR A 38 7.10 0.32 -25.22
N PRO A 39 5.83 0.75 -25.04
CA PRO A 39 4.67 0.01 -25.55
C PRO A 39 4.78 -0.24 -27.07
N GLN A 40 5.18 0.77 -27.84
CA GLN A 40 5.34 0.66 -29.29
C GLN A 40 6.38 -0.40 -29.72
N HIS A 41 7.46 -0.54 -28.94
CA HIS A 41 8.46 -1.58 -29.20
C HIS A 41 7.92 -2.98 -28.93
N LEU A 42 7.17 -3.16 -27.84
CA LEU A 42 6.56 -4.45 -27.53
C LEU A 42 5.53 -4.85 -28.58
N GLU A 43 4.67 -3.93 -29.00
CA GLU A 43 3.71 -4.15 -30.09
C GLU A 43 4.40 -4.56 -31.41
N ARG A 44 5.50 -3.88 -31.77
CA ARG A 44 6.31 -4.23 -32.96
C ARG A 44 6.96 -5.62 -32.87
N MET A 45 7.23 -6.10 -31.66
CA MET A 45 7.74 -7.46 -31.42
C MET A 45 6.63 -8.51 -31.39
N GLY A 46 5.36 -8.13 -31.58
CA GLY A 46 4.22 -9.02 -31.63
C GLY A 46 3.57 -9.32 -30.28
N PHE A 47 3.87 -8.51 -29.23
CA PHE A 47 3.13 -8.56 -27.97
C PHE A 47 1.81 -7.81 -28.10
N GLU A 48 0.80 -8.29 -27.41
CA GLU A 48 -0.51 -7.67 -27.28
C GLU A 48 -0.77 -7.30 -25.83
N LYS A 49 -1.60 -6.27 -25.61
CA LYS A 49 -2.00 -5.86 -24.28
C LYS A 49 -2.88 -6.95 -23.65
N ASP A 50 -2.57 -7.33 -22.41
CA ASP A 50 -3.28 -8.37 -21.66
C ASP A 50 -4.16 -7.76 -20.56
N ALA A 51 -3.61 -6.85 -19.73
CA ALA A 51 -4.34 -6.20 -18.65
C ALA A 51 -3.91 -4.74 -18.49
N ASP A 52 -4.77 -3.93 -17.89
CA ASP A 52 -4.48 -2.57 -17.47
C ASP A 52 -4.57 -2.47 -15.94
N TRP A 53 -3.60 -1.80 -15.33
CA TRP A 53 -3.68 -1.35 -13.95
C TRP A 53 -3.88 0.15 -13.92
N VAL A 54 -4.70 0.62 -12.99
CA VAL A 54 -4.96 2.04 -12.80
C VAL A 54 -4.55 2.48 -11.40
N GLU A 55 -4.00 3.69 -11.29
CA GLU A 55 -3.71 4.34 -10.03
C GLU A 55 -4.68 5.46 -9.77
N TYR A 56 -5.10 5.62 -8.52
CA TYR A 56 -6.06 6.64 -8.13
C TYR A 56 -5.45 7.61 -7.13
N LYS A 57 -5.59 8.91 -7.45
CA LYS A 57 -5.40 9.98 -6.50
C LYS A 57 -6.69 10.21 -5.72
N ILE A 58 -6.67 9.94 -4.43
CA ILE A 58 -7.82 10.04 -3.53
C ILE A 58 -7.61 11.21 -2.58
N TYR A 59 -8.51 12.20 -2.62
CA TYR A 59 -8.44 13.32 -1.68
C TYR A 59 -8.93 12.88 -0.29
N ILE A 60 -8.17 13.29 0.74
CA ILE A 60 -8.54 13.02 2.13
C ILE A 60 -9.68 13.99 2.49
N PRO A 61 -10.85 13.48 2.91
CA PRO A 61 -11.98 14.33 3.24
C PRO A 61 -11.71 15.14 4.51
N ASP A 62 -12.25 16.36 4.61
CA ASP A 62 -12.15 17.21 5.80
C ASP A 62 -12.83 16.58 7.02
N ALA A 63 -13.85 15.76 6.80
CA ALA A 63 -14.51 14.97 7.84
C ALA A 63 -14.97 13.61 7.28
N ILE A 64 -14.93 12.58 8.13
CA ILE A 64 -15.51 11.29 7.77
C ILE A 64 -17.03 11.45 7.64
N PRO A 65 -17.64 11.09 6.49
CA PRO A 65 -19.08 11.15 6.33
C PRO A 65 -19.83 10.35 7.41
N ASP A 66 -20.93 10.89 7.94
CA ASP A 66 -21.71 10.24 9.00
C ASP A 66 -22.18 8.83 8.64
N LYS A 67 -22.47 8.60 7.36
CA LYS A 67 -22.79 7.27 6.85
C LYS A 67 -21.66 6.27 7.11
N HIS A 68 -20.41 6.67 6.87
CA HIS A 68 -19.25 5.79 7.09
C HIS A 68 -19.01 5.53 8.58
N LYS A 69 -19.18 6.54 9.44
CA LYS A 69 -19.10 6.36 10.90
C LYS A 69 -20.15 5.35 11.40
N ARG A 70 -21.40 5.51 10.97
CA ARG A 70 -22.49 4.60 11.34
C ARG A 70 -22.23 3.16 10.86
N ILE A 71 -21.73 2.99 9.63
CA ILE A 71 -21.38 1.66 9.10
C ILE A 71 -20.23 1.07 9.92
N SER A 72 -19.18 1.83 10.21
CA SER A 72 -18.05 1.40 11.03
C SER A 72 -18.50 0.92 12.42
N ASP A 73 -19.31 1.73 13.12
CA ASP A 73 -19.83 1.38 14.45
C ASP A 73 -20.71 0.13 14.42
N LEU A 74 -21.59 0.02 13.40
CA LEU A 74 -22.48 -1.12 13.24
C LEU A 74 -21.72 -2.43 13.02
N ILE A 75 -20.70 -2.39 12.14
CA ILE A 75 -19.90 -3.56 11.78
C ILE A 75 -19.01 -3.97 12.95
N GLN A 76 -18.40 -3.00 13.63
CA GLN A 76 -17.59 -3.26 14.80
C GLN A 76 -18.40 -4.02 15.86
N ARG A 77 -19.64 -3.59 16.13
CA ARG A 77 -20.53 -4.25 17.10
C ARG A 77 -21.04 -5.60 16.58
N LYS A 78 -21.46 -5.66 15.31
CA LYS A 78 -22.06 -6.88 14.73
C LYS A 78 -21.10 -8.06 14.72
N TYR A 79 -19.83 -7.80 14.43
CA TYR A 79 -18.80 -8.84 14.31
C TYR A 79 -17.83 -8.86 15.50
N ASN A 80 -18.10 -8.05 16.55
CA ASN A 80 -17.25 -7.91 17.73
C ASN A 80 -15.78 -7.62 17.37
N LEU A 81 -15.57 -6.67 16.43
CA LEU A 81 -14.24 -6.34 15.92
C LEU A 81 -13.51 -5.38 16.85
N LYS A 82 -12.19 -5.53 16.90
CA LYS A 82 -11.29 -4.67 17.67
C LYS A 82 -10.32 -3.98 16.73
N VAL A 83 -10.19 -2.65 16.87
CA VAL A 83 -9.13 -1.88 16.21
C VAL A 83 -7.89 -1.92 17.09
N LYS A 84 -6.76 -2.36 16.54
CA LYS A 84 -5.48 -2.43 17.26
C LYS A 84 -4.48 -1.45 16.68
N LYS A 85 -3.84 -0.72 17.57
CA LYS A 85 -2.74 0.21 17.27
C LYS A 85 -1.50 -0.19 18.04
N TYR A 86 -0.35 0.03 17.43
CA TYR A 86 0.94 -0.28 18.00
C TYR A 86 1.84 0.95 18.05
N THR A 87 2.69 1.01 19.06
CA THR A 87 3.73 2.05 19.21
C THR A 87 5.14 1.49 19.05
N SER A 88 5.27 0.17 18.90
CA SER A 88 6.55 -0.51 18.75
C SER A 88 6.54 -1.42 17.52
N ALA A 89 7.42 -1.13 16.57
CA ALA A 89 7.60 -1.96 15.37
C ALA A 89 8.01 -3.41 15.73
N LYS A 90 8.84 -3.58 16.76
CA LYS A 90 9.22 -4.90 17.23
C LYS A 90 8.02 -5.68 17.75
N LYS A 91 7.12 -5.02 18.47
CA LYS A 91 5.94 -5.69 19.03
C LYS A 91 4.94 -6.07 17.94
N ILE A 92 4.66 -5.22 16.97
CA ILE A 92 3.77 -5.56 15.85
C ILE A 92 4.35 -6.71 15.02
N ALA A 93 5.70 -6.73 14.80
CA ALA A 93 6.37 -7.83 14.11
C ALA A 93 6.20 -9.15 14.85
N GLN A 94 6.35 -9.16 16.17
CA GLN A 94 6.20 -10.35 17.00
C GLN A 94 4.75 -10.85 17.05
N ASP A 95 3.79 -9.94 17.24
CA ASP A 95 2.38 -10.31 17.45
C ASP A 95 1.66 -10.64 16.14
N TYR A 96 1.94 -9.90 15.05
CA TYR A 96 1.17 -9.97 13.79
C TYR A 96 2.02 -9.98 12.52
N GLY A 97 3.36 -9.91 12.60
CA GLY A 97 4.21 -9.84 11.42
C GLY A 97 3.93 -10.95 10.41
N GLN A 98 3.85 -12.19 10.88
CA GLN A 98 3.49 -13.35 10.06
C GLN A 98 2.04 -13.26 9.55
N ALA A 99 1.08 -12.98 10.45
CA ALA A 99 -0.34 -12.95 10.12
C ALA A 99 -0.70 -11.88 9.08
N ILE A 100 0.02 -10.75 9.05
CA ILE A 100 -0.19 -9.69 8.04
C ILE A 100 0.08 -10.23 6.63
N PHE A 101 1.19 -10.94 6.43
CA PHE A 101 1.55 -11.47 5.12
C PHE A 101 0.74 -12.70 4.74
N GLU A 102 0.34 -13.53 5.71
CA GLU A 102 -0.60 -14.63 5.47
C GLU A 102 -1.96 -14.10 5.02
N LEU A 103 -2.48 -13.07 5.71
CA LEU A 103 -3.70 -12.39 5.31
C LEU A 103 -3.60 -11.78 3.91
N MET A 104 -2.45 -11.17 3.59
CA MET A 104 -2.20 -10.63 2.27
C MET A 104 -2.20 -11.73 1.21
N ASN A 105 -1.45 -12.82 1.43
CA ASN A 105 -1.44 -13.97 0.53
C ASN A 105 -2.86 -14.51 0.28
N GLU A 106 -3.68 -14.60 1.33
CA GLU A 106 -5.07 -15.06 1.23
C GLU A 106 -5.97 -14.06 0.48
N ALA A 107 -5.85 -12.77 0.81
CA ALA A 107 -6.71 -11.73 0.25
C ALA A 107 -6.40 -11.42 -1.22
N TYR A 108 -5.14 -11.56 -1.64
CA TYR A 108 -4.67 -11.19 -2.97
C TYR A 108 -4.55 -12.37 -3.94
N GLN A 109 -4.68 -13.61 -3.44
CA GLN A 109 -4.65 -14.80 -4.29
C GLN A 109 -5.50 -14.73 -5.56
N PRO A 110 -6.72 -14.13 -5.54
CA PRO A 110 -7.55 -14.03 -6.74
C PRO A 110 -7.09 -12.96 -7.74
N LEU A 111 -6.12 -12.11 -7.39
CA LEU A 111 -5.67 -11.02 -8.26
C LEU A 111 -4.84 -11.57 -9.43
N TYR A 112 -4.97 -10.89 -10.55
CA TYR A 112 -4.24 -11.22 -11.77
C TYR A 112 -2.72 -11.15 -11.56
N GLY A 113 -2.02 -12.20 -11.94
CA GLY A 113 -0.56 -12.27 -11.82
C GLY A 113 -0.02 -12.51 -10.42
N TYR A 114 -0.89 -12.52 -9.38
CA TYR A 114 -0.45 -12.63 -8.00
C TYR A 114 0.40 -13.89 -7.73
N SER A 115 1.54 -13.70 -7.11
CA SER A 115 2.42 -14.76 -6.61
C SER A 115 2.54 -14.70 -5.10
N ALA A 116 2.14 -15.79 -4.43
CA ALA A 116 2.20 -15.85 -2.96
C ALA A 116 3.64 -15.75 -2.45
N LEU A 117 3.84 -14.93 -1.41
CA LEU A 117 5.14 -14.77 -0.77
C LEU A 117 5.54 -16.03 -0.01
N SER A 118 6.77 -16.46 -0.21
CA SER A 118 7.41 -17.49 0.61
C SER A 118 7.77 -16.94 2.00
N GLN A 119 7.93 -17.84 2.99
CA GLN A 119 8.32 -17.46 4.34
C GLN A 119 9.60 -16.61 4.39
N ARG A 120 10.59 -16.93 3.56
CA ARG A 120 11.85 -16.19 3.50
C ARG A 120 11.63 -14.74 3.05
N GLN A 121 10.74 -14.53 2.06
CA GLN A 121 10.38 -13.18 1.57
C GLN A 121 9.62 -12.42 2.64
N ILE A 122 8.65 -13.06 3.32
CA ILE A 122 7.91 -12.48 4.45
C ILE A 122 8.87 -11.96 5.52
N ASP A 123 9.79 -12.80 5.99
CA ASP A 123 10.80 -12.43 6.99
C ASP A 123 11.66 -11.24 6.55
N GLN A 124 11.99 -11.20 5.27
CA GLN A 124 12.78 -10.10 4.68
C GLN A 124 11.97 -8.80 4.65
N TYR A 125 10.73 -8.84 4.19
CA TYR A 125 9.86 -7.66 4.09
C TYR A 125 9.51 -7.09 5.48
N VAL A 126 9.19 -7.95 6.45
CA VAL A 126 8.98 -7.51 7.85
C VAL A 126 10.18 -6.72 8.35
N LYS A 127 11.39 -7.25 8.16
CA LYS A 127 12.64 -6.60 8.61
C LYS A 127 12.91 -5.28 7.87
N MET A 128 12.56 -5.20 6.59
CA MET A 128 12.88 -4.06 5.74
C MET A 128 11.89 -2.90 5.95
N TYR A 129 10.59 -3.19 5.93
CA TYR A 129 9.57 -2.14 5.89
C TYR A 129 9.10 -1.70 7.27
N LEU A 130 8.92 -2.63 8.21
CA LEU A 130 8.32 -2.28 9.50
C LEU A 130 9.07 -1.19 10.28
N PRO A 131 10.42 -1.14 10.27
CA PRO A 131 11.17 -0.11 11.01
C PRO A 131 11.02 1.31 10.46
N ILE A 132 10.64 1.46 9.18
CA ILE A 132 10.52 2.77 8.52
C ILE A 132 9.08 3.30 8.54
N LEU A 133 8.10 2.48 8.92
CA LEU A 133 6.70 2.89 8.97
C LEU A 133 6.42 3.80 10.17
N ASP A 134 5.61 4.82 9.96
CA ASP A 134 4.96 5.51 11.07
C ASP A 134 3.76 4.68 11.54
N LEU A 135 3.89 4.05 12.69
CA LEU A 135 2.88 3.12 13.21
C LEU A 135 1.51 3.76 13.48
N ARG A 136 1.42 5.09 13.50
CA ARG A 136 0.13 5.80 13.53
C ARG A 136 -0.67 5.55 12.24
N MET A 137 0.03 5.33 11.12
CA MET A 137 -0.52 5.06 9.80
C MET A 137 -0.71 3.56 9.51
N VAL A 138 -0.65 2.74 10.56
CA VAL A 138 -0.90 1.29 10.51
C VAL A 138 -2.09 0.98 11.39
N THR A 139 -3.08 0.27 10.84
CA THR A 139 -4.27 -0.17 11.55
C THR A 139 -4.49 -1.66 11.33
N LEU A 140 -4.68 -2.38 12.41
CA LEU A 140 -5.05 -3.79 12.38
C LEU A 140 -6.48 -3.94 12.92
N ILE A 141 -7.25 -4.81 12.30
CA ILE A 141 -8.58 -5.20 12.79
C ILE A 141 -8.55 -6.68 13.11
N THR A 142 -8.94 -7.01 14.34
CA THR A 142 -9.03 -8.40 14.81
C THR A 142 -10.46 -8.71 15.27
N ASP A 143 -10.77 -9.99 15.37
CA ASP A 143 -11.99 -10.47 16.02
C ASP A 143 -11.84 -10.53 17.56
N ALA A 144 -12.81 -11.19 18.20
CA ALA A 144 -12.83 -11.40 19.64
C ALA A 144 -11.65 -12.24 20.15
N ASP A 145 -11.18 -13.18 19.34
CA ASP A 145 -10.11 -14.14 19.64
C ASP A 145 -8.73 -13.64 19.20
N ASP A 146 -8.63 -12.35 18.89
CA ASP A 146 -7.42 -11.66 18.44
C ASP A 146 -6.86 -12.17 17.09
N GLN A 147 -7.68 -12.87 16.27
CA GLN A 147 -7.31 -13.26 14.91
C GLN A 147 -7.35 -12.03 13.98
N LEU A 148 -6.32 -11.85 13.17
CA LEU A 148 -6.22 -10.74 12.21
C LEU A 148 -7.23 -10.93 11.07
N LEU A 149 -8.10 -9.94 10.87
CA LEU A 149 -9.12 -9.93 9.82
C LEU A 149 -8.87 -8.89 8.74
N ALA A 150 -8.25 -7.78 9.11
CA ALA A 150 -7.91 -6.74 8.15
C ALA A 150 -6.69 -5.94 8.60
N VAL A 151 -5.99 -5.40 7.63
CA VAL A 151 -4.83 -4.52 7.84
C VAL A 151 -4.87 -3.38 6.83
N GLY A 152 -4.54 -2.19 7.31
CA GLY A 152 -4.27 -1.01 6.47
C GLY A 152 -2.91 -0.45 6.83
N ILE A 153 -2.03 -0.35 5.85
CA ILE A 153 -0.67 0.20 5.98
C ILE A 153 -0.51 1.31 4.96
N SER A 154 -0.12 2.47 5.42
CA SER A 154 0.23 3.61 4.58
C SER A 154 1.51 4.27 5.08
N MET A 155 2.13 5.07 4.23
CA MET A 155 3.32 5.84 4.58
C MET A 155 3.32 7.19 3.88
N PRO A 156 4.07 8.18 4.40
CA PRO A 156 4.30 9.42 3.67
C PRO A 156 4.98 9.12 2.34
N SER A 157 4.50 9.69 1.24
CA SER A 157 5.13 9.47 -0.05
C SER A 157 6.58 9.95 -0.06
N LEU A 158 7.46 9.13 -0.59
CA LEU A 158 8.87 9.47 -0.78
C LEU A 158 9.17 10.04 -2.16
N ALA A 159 8.17 10.13 -3.04
CA ALA A 159 8.32 10.54 -4.43
C ALA A 159 9.02 11.90 -4.58
N GLU A 160 8.55 12.93 -3.88
CA GLU A 160 9.19 14.25 -3.91
C GLU A 160 10.62 14.24 -3.35
N ALA A 161 10.87 13.44 -2.30
CA ALA A 161 12.21 13.34 -1.71
C ALA A 161 13.18 12.66 -2.67
N LEU A 162 12.76 11.60 -3.36
CA LEU A 162 13.53 10.91 -4.39
C LEU A 162 13.77 11.80 -5.61
N GLN A 163 12.78 12.57 -6.04
CA GLN A 163 12.92 13.53 -7.13
C GLN A 163 13.97 14.62 -6.79
N LYS A 164 13.90 15.20 -5.58
CA LYS A 164 14.89 16.18 -5.10
C LYS A 164 16.28 15.59 -4.94
N ALA A 165 16.37 14.30 -4.65
CA ALA A 165 17.63 13.55 -4.60
C ALA A 165 18.17 13.16 -5.98
N HIS A 166 17.42 13.41 -7.08
CA HIS A 166 17.76 12.99 -8.44
C HIS A 166 18.13 11.50 -8.55
N GLY A 167 17.47 10.65 -7.76
CA GLY A 167 17.75 9.21 -7.70
C GLY A 167 19.12 8.83 -7.08
N ARG A 168 19.81 9.77 -6.44
CA ARG A 168 21.15 9.55 -5.85
C ARG A 168 21.13 9.84 -4.35
N LEU A 169 21.60 8.88 -3.54
CA LEU A 169 21.70 9.07 -2.08
C LEU A 169 22.88 9.95 -1.69
N LEU A 170 24.00 9.83 -2.41
CA LEU A 170 25.22 10.59 -2.11
C LEU A 170 25.47 11.68 -3.16
N PRO A 171 26.04 12.85 -2.77
CA PRO A 171 26.48 13.17 -1.39
C PRO A 171 25.34 13.65 -0.46
N MET A 172 24.25 14.22 -0.96
CA MET A 172 23.23 14.89 -0.14
C MET A 172 21.79 14.35 -0.31
N GLY A 173 21.57 13.42 -1.24
CA GLY A 173 20.21 12.91 -1.52
C GLY A 173 19.57 12.22 -0.31
N TRP A 174 20.36 11.53 0.52
CA TRP A 174 19.90 10.91 1.78
C TRP A 174 19.21 11.90 2.72
N TYR A 175 19.61 13.18 2.70
CA TYR A 175 19.01 14.20 3.55
C TYR A 175 17.53 14.42 3.25
N HIS A 176 17.13 14.40 1.98
CA HIS A 176 15.74 14.56 1.59
C HIS A 176 14.86 13.41 2.11
N LEU A 177 15.35 12.17 2.03
CA LEU A 177 14.67 11.00 2.57
C LEU A 177 14.62 11.02 4.10
N ALA A 178 15.76 11.31 4.75
CA ALA A 178 15.86 11.40 6.21
C ALA A 178 14.90 12.47 6.78
N LYS A 179 14.73 13.58 6.07
CA LYS A 179 13.80 14.64 6.46
C LYS A 179 12.35 14.13 6.53
N THR A 180 11.93 13.32 5.59
CA THR A 180 10.58 12.74 5.58
C THR A 180 10.45 11.62 6.60
N ILE A 181 11.37 10.66 6.62
CA ILE A 181 11.26 9.45 7.44
C ILE A 181 11.52 9.75 8.93
N PHE A 182 12.63 10.42 9.25
CA PHE A 182 13.07 10.59 10.64
C PHE A 182 12.64 11.93 11.26
N LEU A 183 12.67 13.01 10.50
CA LEU A 183 12.25 14.32 11.00
C LEU A 183 10.75 14.56 10.84
N LYS A 184 10.01 13.59 10.29
CA LYS A 184 8.54 13.59 10.12
C LYS A 184 8.03 14.87 9.44
N LYS A 185 8.82 15.43 8.52
CA LYS A 185 8.40 16.54 7.65
C LYS A 185 7.71 15.95 6.43
N TYR A 186 6.43 15.61 6.59
CA TYR A 186 5.67 14.90 5.60
C TYR A 186 5.31 15.77 4.39
N PRO A 187 5.24 15.19 3.18
CA PRO A 187 4.65 15.81 2.01
C PRO A 187 3.12 15.85 2.16
N LYS A 188 2.44 16.46 1.19
CA LYS A 188 0.97 16.46 1.14
C LYS A 188 0.37 15.11 0.72
N MET A 189 1.18 14.28 0.10
CA MET A 189 0.81 12.97 -0.41
C MET A 189 1.24 11.84 0.54
N LEU A 190 0.38 10.87 0.71
CA LEU A 190 0.71 9.57 1.30
C LEU A 190 0.49 8.45 0.28
N ASP A 191 1.22 7.37 0.44
CA ASP A 191 1.06 6.14 -0.35
C ASP A 191 0.27 5.12 0.48
N LEU A 192 -0.82 4.58 -0.10
CA LEU A 192 -1.55 3.44 0.46
C LEU A 192 -0.83 2.16 0.04
N LEU A 193 0.04 1.64 0.91
CA LEU A 193 0.92 0.52 0.56
C LEU A 193 0.19 -0.82 0.55
N LEU A 194 -0.70 -1.04 1.52
CA LEU A 194 -1.36 -2.32 1.71
C LEU A 194 -2.71 -2.12 2.39
N VAL A 195 -3.76 -2.63 1.76
CA VAL A 195 -5.08 -2.76 2.36
C VAL A 195 -5.57 -4.16 2.08
N ALA A 196 -5.52 -5.04 3.08
CA ALA A 196 -6.00 -6.41 2.96
C ALA A 196 -7.14 -6.67 3.95
N VAL A 197 -8.14 -7.40 3.47
CA VAL A 197 -9.27 -7.87 4.28
C VAL A 197 -9.48 -9.33 3.97
N LYS A 198 -9.62 -10.15 5.01
CA LYS A 198 -9.87 -11.58 4.89
C LYS A 198 -11.06 -11.84 3.95
N PRO A 199 -10.96 -12.77 2.97
CA PRO A 199 -11.97 -12.96 1.93
C PRO A 199 -13.40 -13.08 2.47
N GLU A 200 -13.59 -13.81 3.55
CA GLU A 200 -14.90 -13.98 4.20
C GLU A 200 -15.47 -12.68 4.81
N TYR A 201 -14.66 -11.65 5.03
CA TYR A 201 -15.04 -10.34 5.54
C TYR A 201 -15.06 -9.23 4.48
N GLN A 202 -14.65 -9.55 3.25
CA GLN A 202 -14.80 -8.63 2.12
C GLN A 202 -16.27 -8.35 1.87
N ASN A 203 -16.59 -7.18 1.32
CA ASN A 203 -17.96 -6.70 1.07
C ASN A 203 -18.87 -6.58 2.33
N LYS A 204 -18.31 -6.83 3.54
CA LYS A 204 -19.04 -6.64 4.81
C LYS A 204 -18.78 -5.27 5.45
N GLY A 205 -18.07 -4.38 4.77
CA GLY A 205 -17.80 -3.00 5.21
C GLY A 205 -16.65 -2.85 6.22
N VAL A 206 -15.82 -3.87 6.41
CA VAL A 206 -14.64 -3.80 7.30
C VAL A 206 -13.68 -2.71 6.85
N ASN A 207 -13.60 -2.41 5.55
CA ASN A 207 -12.84 -1.26 5.02
C ASN A 207 -13.27 0.07 5.66
N ALA A 208 -14.58 0.25 5.94
CA ALA A 208 -15.04 1.47 6.58
C ALA A 208 -14.45 1.64 7.99
N LEU A 209 -14.26 0.54 8.72
CA LEU A 209 -13.62 0.57 10.04
C LEU A 209 -12.13 0.92 9.94
N LEU A 210 -11.39 0.36 8.97
CA LEU A 210 -10.00 0.71 8.70
C LEU A 210 -9.84 2.21 8.43
N PHE A 211 -10.61 2.74 7.48
CA PHE A 211 -10.50 4.15 7.10
C PHE A 211 -11.08 5.11 8.13
N SER A 212 -12.05 4.68 8.96
CA SER A 212 -12.53 5.48 10.08
C SER A 212 -11.44 5.72 11.14
N ASP A 213 -10.48 4.81 11.26
CA ASP A 213 -9.32 4.98 12.14
C ASP A 213 -8.18 5.75 11.45
N LEU A 214 -7.91 5.49 10.16
CA LEU A 214 -6.76 6.06 9.45
C LEU A 214 -6.99 7.51 9.01
N ILE A 215 -8.17 7.88 8.51
CA ILE A 215 -8.46 9.23 8.00
C ILE A 215 -8.17 10.33 9.04
N PRO A 216 -8.60 10.23 10.31
CA PRO A 216 -8.26 11.23 11.31
C PRO A 216 -6.75 11.39 11.54
N VAL A 217 -5.99 10.29 11.42
CA VAL A 217 -4.53 10.32 11.51
C VAL A 217 -3.94 11.09 10.32
N TYR A 218 -4.42 10.83 9.11
CA TYR A 218 -3.97 11.54 7.91
C TYR A 218 -4.23 13.05 7.99
N GLN A 219 -5.42 13.44 8.44
CA GLN A 219 -5.80 14.85 8.69
C GLN A 219 -4.88 15.51 9.72
N GLN A 220 -4.65 14.85 10.86
CA GLN A 220 -3.78 15.35 11.93
C GLN A 220 -2.33 15.52 11.46
N LEU A 221 -1.86 14.66 10.54
CA LEU A 221 -0.51 14.71 9.98
C LEU A 221 -0.39 15.69 8.82
N GLY A 222 -1.50 16.28 8.34
CA GLY A 222 -1.52 17.31 7.30
C GLY A 222 -1.45 16.77 5.88
N PHE A 223 -1.83 15.51 5.66
CA PHE A 223 -1.96 14.97 4.31
C PHE A 223 -3.20 15.49 3.62
N GLU A 224 -3.09 15.82 2.33
CA GLU A 224 -4.19 16.34 1.51
C GLU A 224 -4.78 15.24 0.61
N TYR A 225 -3.94 14.29 0.16
CA TYR A 225 -4.36 13.19 -0.69
C TYR A 225 -3.53 11.94 -0.49
N ALA A 226 -4.10 10.82 -0.87
CA ALA A 226 -3.47 9.52 -0.92
C ALA A 226 -3.36 9.06 -2.38
N GLU A 227 -2.31 8.34 -2.69
CA GLU A 227 -2.19 7.60 -3.94
C GLU A 227 -2.32 6.12 -3.63
N ARG A 228 -3.18 5.47 -4.38
CA ARG A 228 -3.42 4.05 -4.27
C ARG A 228 -2.56 3.33 -5.30
N ASN A 229 -1.89 2.26 -4.86
CA ASN A 229 -1.09 1.42 -5.75
C ASN A 229 -1.93 0.86 -6.91
N PRO A 230 -1.29 0.42 -8.02
CA PRO A 230 -1.97 -0.09 -9.19
C PRO A 230 -3.03 -1.14 -8.85
N GLU A 231 -4.20 -1.01 -9.48
CA GLU A 231 -5.34 -1.93 -9.37
C GLU A 231 -5.86 -2.30 -10.75
N LEU A 232 -6.36 -3.52 -10.87
CA LEU A 232 -7.11 -4.02 -12.01
C LEU A 232 -8.55 -3.56 -12.00
#